data_29e5c596c8b8db96a17a3420009e9d4e
#
_entry.id   29e5c596c8b8db96a17a3420009e9d4e
#
_cell.length_a   1.000
_cell.length_b   1.000
_cell.length_c   1.000
_cell.angle_alpha   90.00
_cell.angle_beta   90.00
_cell.angle_gamma   90.00
#
_symmetry.space_group_name_H-M   'P 1'
#
loop_
_entity.id
_entity.type
_entity.pdbx_description
1 polymer ?
#
loop_
_entity_poly.entity_id
_entity_poly.type
_entity_poly.pdbx_seq_one_letter_code
_entity_poly.pdbx_strand_id
1 'polypeptide(L)'
;MKNIKLFFLFIIVSLIGCNTKTETITLTNPMFYTEPVEDAGMDSIGFLMRKHVIVVTVKDKNEIHLYGAMDGKFKKSIPREGAFPNGVTVINDQFVLVTERDNKHVAVFNTSMDYLGSFGANELRSPYGISFYKIDNGKYKVFVTDSYEYNNPKQDRILSWDFNIESDSFTVSSASVFGSPTLYQVESIHVDKHFKTMLVAEEMEEHHKVMALDLETGQTIIEDLGNFNRGNDPEGIALVINRDNTGYWICTEQSKDDNRFHLYNREDLTYINTLYLKNVSYTDGIATAYMHGKWFLYAVDSDKRIAAFELPAIN
;
A
#
# COMPACT_ATOMS: atom_id res chain seq x y z
N MET A 1 -34.76 42.57 -58.80
CA MET A 1 -33.97 42.37 -57.55
C MET A 1 -34.73 41.44 -56.65
N LYS A 2 -34.34 40.18 -56.55
CA LYS A 2 -35.01 39.17 -55.71
C LYS A 2 -34.17 39.03 -54.38
N ASN A 3 -34.85 39.37 -53.29
CA ASN A 3 -34.27 39.19 -51.93
C ASN A 3 -34.32 37.72 -51.51
N ILE A 4 -33.15 37.10 -51.37
CA ILE A 4 -32.98 35.78 -50.80
C ILE A 4 -32.82 35.98 -49.29
N LYS A 5 -33.81 35.54 -48.49
CA LYS A 5 -33.70 35.42 -47.03
C LYS A 5 -32.98 34.11 -46.69
N LEU A 6 -31.81 34.24 -46.15
CA LEU A 6 -31.03 33.11 -45.64
C LEU A 6 -31.56 32.75 -44.23
N PHE A 7 -32.14 31.56 -44.09
CA PHE A 7 -32.56 31.01 -42.79
C PHE A 7 -31.39 30.28 -42.19
N PHE A 8 -30.81 30.81 -41.12
CA PHE A 8 -29.85 30.05 -40.30
C PHE A 8 -30.63 29.11 -39.36
N LEU A 9 -30.54 27.82 -39.60
CA LEU A 9 -31.03 26.77 -38.70
C LEU A 9 -29.96 26.52 -37.60
N PHE A 10 -30.22 27.03 -36.39
CA PHE A 10 -29.40 26.68 -35.21
C PHE A 10 -29.80 25.29 -34.75
N ILE A 11 -28.93 24.27 -35.00
CA ILE A 11 -29.04 22.96 -34.38
C ILE A 11 -28.44 23.06 -32.98
N ILE A 12 -29.30 23.09 -31.95
CA ILE A 12 -28.90 22.93 -30.56
C ILE A 12 -28.66 21.44 -30.34
N VAL A 13 -27.41 21.03 -30.36
CA VAL A 13 -27.03 19.70 -29.89
C VAL A 13 -27.03 19.74 -28.35
N SER A 14 -28.15 19.29 -27.75
CA SER A 14 -28.18 19.02 -26.32
C SER A 14 -27.32 17.80 -26.05
N LEU A 15 -26.11 18.04 -25.53
CA LEU A 15 -25.28 17.01 -24.88
C LEU A 15 -26.05 16.55 -23.64
N ILE A 16 -26.78 15.46 -23.75
CA ILE A 16 -27.29 14.72 -22.62
C ILE A 16 -26.04 14.05 -22.02
N GLY A 17 -25.41 14.72 -21.06
CA GLY A 17 -24.39 14.11 -20.20
C GLY A 17 -25.06 12.96 -19.44
N CYS A 18 -24.78 11.74 -19.86
CA CYS A 18 -25.16 10.56 -19.10
C CYS A 18 -24.26 10.55 -17.84
N ASN A 19 -24.72 11.16 -16.75
CA ASN A 19 -24.14 10.97 -15.43
C ASN A 19 -24.48 9.54 -14.99
N THR A 20 -23.73 8.56 -15.49
CA THR A 20 -23.69 7.24 -14.87
C THR A 20 -23.01 7.44 -13.51
N LYS A 21 -23.79 7.56 -12.44
CA LYS A 21 -23.27 7.34 -11.08
C LYS A 21 -22.67 5.95 -11.10
N THR A 22 -21.36 5.88 -11.01
CA THR A 22 -20.67 4.60 -10.80
C THR A 22 -21.20 4.06 -9.47
N GLU A 23 -21.90 2.92 -9.49
CA GLU A 23 -22.41 2.31 -8.27
C GLU A 23 -21.20 1.89 -7.43
N THR A 24 -21.12 2.36 -6.20
CA THR A 24 -20.08 1.99 -5.26
C THR A 24 -20.14 0.50 -4.93
N ILE A 25 -19.00 -0.15 -4.88
CA ILE A 25 -18.90 -1.57 -4.54
C ILE A 25 -18.86 -1.71 -3.01
N THR A 26 -19.80 -2.44 -2.43
CA THR A 26 -19.80 -2.69 -0.98
C THR A 26 -19.65 -4.17 -0.69
N LEU A 27 -18.58 -4.56 0.01
CA LEU A 27 -18.36 -5.91 0.50
C LEU A 27 -18.94 -6.04 1.91
N THR A 28 -19.92 -6.90 2.05
CA THR A 28 -20.69 -7.05 3.31
C THR A 28 -20.32 -8.27 4.12
N ASN A 29 -19.70 -9.27 3.52
CA ASN A 29 -19.41 -10.56 4.10
C ASN A 29 -17.90 -10.78 4.19
N PRO A 30 -17.27 -10.53 5.35
CA PRO A 30 -15.87 -10.88 5.54
C PRO A 30 -15.69 -12.40 5.55
N MET A 31 -14.56 -12.86 5.09
CA MET A 31 -14.13 -14.23 5.27
C MET A 31 -13.89 -14.51 6.76
N PHE A 32 -13.28 -13.55 7.45
CA PHE A 32 -13.10 -13.52 8.89
C PHE A 32 -12.78 -12.10 9.39
N TYR A 33 -12.92 -11.94 10.71
CA TYR A 33 -12.18 -10.96 11.50
C TYR A 33 -11.24 -11.72 12.44
N THR A 34 -10.03 -11.21 12.66
CA THR A 34 -9.21 -11.71 13.77
C THR A 34 -9.80 -11.25 15.11
N GLU A 35 -9.44 -11.91 16.20
CA GLU A 35 -9.76 -11.38 17.53
C GLU A 35 -9.08 -10.02 17.71
N PRO A 36 -9.77 -9.03 18.28
CA PRO A 36 -9.19 -7.72 18.50
C PRO A 36 -8.10 -7.76 19.58
N VAL A 37 -7.07 -6.96 19.38
CA VAL A 37 -6.00 -6.70 20.36
C VAL A 37 -6.12 -5.25 20.78
N GLU A 38 -6.45 -4.99 22.03
CA GLU A 38 -6.60 -3.63 22.52
C GLU A 38 -5.26 -2.90 22.58
N ASP A 39 -5.28 -1.61 22.24
CA ASP A 39 -4.11 -0.74 22.17
C ASP A 39 -2.97 -1.36 21.33
N ALA A 40 -3.31 -1.95 20.20
CA ALA A 40 -2.37 -2.66 19.35
C ALA A 40 -1.57 -1.71 18.45
N GLY A 41 -2.26 -0.72 17.87
CA GLY A 41 -1.69 0.06 16.77
C GLY A 41 -1.27 -0.89 15.64
N MET A 42 -2.17 -1.77 15.17
CA MET A 42 -1.89 -2.59 13.99
C MET A 42 -1.73 -1.69 12.79
N ASP A 43 -0.72 -1.97 11.97
CA ASP A 43 -0.32 -1.09 10.87
C ASP A 43 -0.26 -1.86 9.54
N SER A 44 0.78 -2.57 9.25
CA SER A 44 1.02 -3.18 7.95
C SER A 44 0.83 -4.70 7.93
N ILE A 45 0.51 -5.22 6.73
CA ILE A 45 0.23 -6.64 6.49
C ILE A 45 1.15 -7.18 5.40
N GLY A 46 1.89 -8.25 5.71
CA GLY A 46 2.68 -9.03 4.76
C GLY A 46 2.21 -10.49 4.68
N PHE A 47 2.67 -11.23 3.66
CA PHE A 47 2.27 -12.62 3.43
C PHE A 47 3.44 -13.58 3.34
N LEU A 48 3.41 -14.63 4.14
CA LEU A 48 4.14 -15.88 3.93
C LEU A 48 3.23 -16.84 3.16
N MET A 49 3.24 -16.72 1.83
CA MET A 49 2.26 -17.37 0.94
C MET A 49 2.29 -18.90 1.06
N ARG A 50 3.48 -19.52 1.05
CA ARG A 50 3.62 -20.99 1.17
C ARG A 50 3.17 -21.53 2.53
N LYS A 51 3.18 -20.69 3.56
CA LYS A 51 2.73 -21.05 4.91
C LYS A 51 1.28 -20.72 5.16
N HIS A 52 0.61 -20.02 4.27
CA HIS A 52 -0.73 -19.45 4.44
C HIS A 52 -0.84 -18.63 5.75
N VAL A 53 0.12 -17.72 5.94
CA VAL A 53 0.24 -16.88 7.14
C VAL A 53 0.31 -15.41 6.75
N ILE A 54 -0.47 -14.58 7.43
CA ILE A 54 -0.28 -13.13 7.42
C ILE A 54 0.64 -12.72 8.56
N VAL A 55 1.51 -11.76 8.26
CA VAL A 55 2.43 -11.10 9.19
C VAL A 55 1.93 -9.70 9.39
N VAL A 56 1.66 -9.30 10.62
CA VAL A 56 1.08 -8.00 10.96
C VAL A 56 1.99 -7.28 11.93
N THR A 57 2.32 -6.04 11.65
CA THR A 57 3.03 -5.17 12.60
C THR A 57 2.07 -4.60 13.62
N VAL A 58 2.49 -4.58 14.89
CA VAL A 58 1.68 -4.17 16.05
C VAL A 58 2.50 -3.12 16.81
N LYS A 59 2.47 -1.90 16.29
CA LYS A 59 3.41 -0.83 16.63
C LYS A 59 3.40 -0.46 18.11
N ASP A 60 2.23 -0.30 18.71
CA ASP A 60 2.11 0.15 20.12
C ASP A 60 2.45 -0.94 21.14
N LYS A 61 2.45 -2.21 20.71
CA LYS A 61 2.91 -3.35 21.54
C LYS A 61 4.38 -3.68 21.33
N ASN A 62 5.04 -3.08 20.33
CA ASN A 62 6.37 -3.48 19.90
C ASN A 62 6.43 -4.96 19.54
N GLU A 63 5.50 -5.44 18.75
CA GLU A 63 5.34 -6.85 18.38
C GLU A 63 5.09 -7.03 16.87
N ILE A 64 5.35 -8.24 16.39
CA ILE A 64 4.90 -8.72 15.10
C ILE A 64 3.99 -9.91 15.35
N HIS A 65 2.76 -9.87 14.85
CA HIS A 65 1.79 -10.95 15.02
C HIS A 65 1.67 -11.80 13.75
N LEU A 66 1.49 -13.09 13.93
CA LEU A 66 1.21 -14.04 12.86
C LEU A 66 -0.21 -14.59 13.01
N TYR A 67 -0.95 -14.59 11.90
CA TYR A 67 -2.30 -15.16 11.83
C TYR A 67 -2.44 -16.10 10.64
N GLY A 68 -3.40 -17.02 10.70
CA GLY A 68 -3.78 -17.82 9.53
C GLY A 68 -4.41 -16.96 8.43
N ALA A 69 -3.92 -17.06 7.20
CA ALA A 69 -4.43 -16.24 6.10
C ALA A 69 -5.86 -16.61 5.67
N MET A 70 -6.34 -17.81 5.98
CA MET A 70 -7.68 -18.28 5.58
C MET A 70 -8.70 -18.28 6.72
N ASP A 71 -8.26 -18.20 7.97
CA ASP A 71 -9.14 -18.36 9.12
C ASP A 71 -8.94 -17.30 10.20
N GLY A 72 -7.98 -16.40 10.03
CA GLY A 72 -7.67 -15.32 10.97
C GLY A 72 -7.17 -15.78 12.35
N LYS A 73 -6.90 -17.08 12.53
CA LYS A 73 -6.46 -17.59 13.83
C LYS A 73 -5.07 -17.11 14.20
N PHE A 74 -4.96 -16.54 15.39
CA PHE A 74 -3.67 -16.17 15.95
C PHE A 74 -2.75 -17.39 16.07
N LYS A 75 -1.50 -17.21 15.66
CA LYS A 75 -0.49 -18.28 15.67
C LYS A 75 0.68 -17.95 16.61
N LYS A 76 1.19 -16.74 16.57
CA LYS A 76 2.40 -16.37 17.32
C LYS A 76 2.50 -14.85 17.43
N SER A 77 3.05 -14.34 18.54
CA SER A 77 3.63 -13.01 18.67
C SER A 77 5.14 -13.10 18.74
N ILE A 78 5.80 -12.13 18.13
CA ILE A 78 7.24 -11.95 18.13
C ILE A 78 7.52 -10.59 18.75
N PRO A 79 8.05 -10.53 19.99
CA PRO A 79 8.38 -9.26 20.63
C PRO A 79 9.58 -8.60 19.95
N ARG A 80 9.48 -7.28 19.81
CA ARG A 80 10.50 -6.39 19.24
C ARG A 80 10.66 -5.18 20.14
N GLU A 81 11.20 -5.38 21.35
CA GLU A 81 11.29 -4.37 22.40
C GLU A 81 11.87 -3.04 21.89
N GLY A 82 11.12 -1.94 22.07
CA GLY A 82 11.50 -0.59 21.66
C GLY A 82 11.60 -0.37 20.16
N ALA A 83 11.05 -1.25 19.32
CA ALA A 83 11.22 -1.17 17.88
C ALA A 83 10.21 -0.29 17.16
N PHE A 84 8.98 -0.22 17.68
CA PHE A 84 7.83 0.40 17.00
C PHE A 84 7.73 -0.04 15.53
N PRO A 85 7.41 -1.32 15.25
CA PRO A 85 7.38 -1.86 13.90
C PRO A 85 6.22 -1.29 13.10
N ASN A 86 6.49 -0.75 11.90
CA ASN A 86 5.51 -0.16 11.00
C ASN A 86 5.30 -1.01 9.74
N GLY A 87 6.05 -0.76 8.68
CA GLY A 87 5.92 -1.45 7.41
C GLY A 87 6.42 -2.90 7.45
N VAL A 88 5.76 -3.78 6.70
CA VAL A 88 6.22 -5.17 6.51
C VAL A 88 6.09 -5.60 5.06
N THR A 89 7.10 -6.31 4.58
CA THR A 89 7.03 -6.99 3.27
C THR A 89 7.75 -8.34 3.32
N VAL A 90 7.43 -9.20 2.35
CA VAL A 90 8.02 -10.56 2.29
C VAL A 90 8.66 -10.79 0.93
N ILE A 91 9.97 -10.99 0.92
CA ILE A 91 10.75 -11.23 -0.30
C ILE A 91 10.88 -12.73 -0.55
N ASN A 92 10.49 -13.16 -1.74
CA ASN A 92 10.62 -14.53 -2.25
C ASN A 92 9.98 -15.62 -1.35
N ASP A 93 9.04 -15.23 -0.48
CA ASP A 93 8.50 -16.14 0.55
C ASP A 93 9.61 -16.81 1.40
N GLN A 94 10.70 -16.08 1.63
CA GLN A 94 11.92 -16.53 2.32
C GLN A 94 12.36 -15.55 3.40
N PHE A 95 12.29 -14.26 3.14
CA PHE A 95 12.68 -13.21 4.09
C PHE A 95 11.50 -12.29 4.39
N VAL A 96 11.27 -12.02 5.67
CA VAL A 96 10.34 -11.01 6.16
C VAL A 96 11.15 -9.77 6.53
N LEU A 97 10.85 -8.64 5.91
CA LEU A 97 11.47 -7.35 6.17
C LEU A 97 10.48 -6.48 6.92
N VAL A 98 10.89 -5.89 8.03
CA VAL A 98 10.06 -5.03 8.87
C VAL A 98 10.80 -3.72 9.13
N THR A 99 10.16 -2.60 8.83
CA THR A 99 10.69 -1.29 9.25
C THR A 99 10.45 -1.12 10.74
N GLU A 100 11.50 -0.80 11.48
CA GLU A 100 11.46 -0.55 12.90
C GLU A 100 11.80 0.93 13.15
N ARG A 101 10.75 1.73 13.37
CA ARG A 101 10.86 3.19 13.39
C ARG A 101 11.83 3.68 14.46
N ASP A 102 11.68 3.21 15.69
CA ASP A 102 12.46 3.70 16.82
C ASP A 102 13.90 3.13 16.81
N ASN A 103 14.10 1.96 16.19
CA ASN A 103 15.42 1.38 15.91
C ASN A 103 16.08 1.97 14.65
N LYS A 104 15.33 2.75 13.84
CA LYS A 104 15.82 3.44 12.64
C LYS A 104 16.44 2.50 11.60
N HIS A 105 15.89 1.33 11.42
CA HIS A 105 16.40 0.33 10.48
C HIS A 105 15.29 -0.56 9.90
N VAL A 106 15.68 -1.40 8.97
CA VAL A 106 14.86 -2.51 8.49
C VAL A 106 15.39 -3.80 9.11
N ALA A 107 14.59 -4.45 9.94
CA ALA A 107 14.88 -5.77 10.49
C ALA A 107 14.55 -6.85 9.47
N VAL A 108 15.41 -7.88 9.39
CA VAL A 108 15.26 -9.03 8.47
C VAL A 108 15.10 -10.30 9.28
N PHE A 109 14.05 -11.07 8.94
CA PHE A 109 13.74 -12.35 9.57
C PHE A 109 13.65 -13.44 8.52
N ASN A 110 13.86 -14.69 8.94
CA ASN A 110 13.49 -15.86 8.14
C ASN A 110 11.98 -16.14 8.26
N THR A 111 11.48 -17.15 7.56
CA THR A 111 10.06 -17.54 7.60
C THR A 111 9.60 -18.18 8.90
N SER A 112 10.50 -18.48 9.83
CA SER A 112 10.19 -18.90 11.21
C SER A 112 10.14 -17.73 12.17
N MET A 113 10.42 -16.52 11.67
CA MET A 113 10.56 -15.26 12.39
C MET A 113 11.77 -15.23 13.32
N ASP A 114 12.84 -15.96 12.96
CA ASP A 114 14.13 -15.79 13.62
C ASP A 114 14.81 -14.55 13.01
N TYR A 115 15.32 -13.67 13.86
CA TYR A 115 16.03 -12.45 13.44
C TYR A 115 17.37 -12.81 12.82
N LEU A 116 17.62 -12.31 11.61
CA LEU A 116 18.86 -12.58 10.86
C LEU A 116 19.81 -11.39 10.83
N GLY A 117 19.31 -10.18 11.06
CA GLY A 117 20.09 -8.95 10.98
C GLY A 117 19.23 -7.75 10.56
N SER A 118 19.88 -6.63 10.30
CA SER A 118 19.19 -5.41 9.85
C SER A 118 20.07 -4.61 8.89
N PHE A 119 19.45 -3.63 8.21
CA PHE A 119 20.15 -2.64 7.38
C PHE A 119 19.48 -1.26 7.48
N GLY A 120 20.15 -0.23 7.00
CA GLY A 120 19.64 1.13 6.95
C GLY A 120 19.81 1.95 8.24
N ALA A 121 20.45 1.42 9.29
CA ALA A 121 20.56 2.09 10.60
C ALA A 121 21.32 3.42 10.59
N ASN A 122 22.17 3.66 9.59
CA ASN A 122 22.92 4.92 9.46
C ASN A 122 22.22 5.91 8.52
N GLU A 123 21.27 5.45 7.73
CA GLU A 123 20.61 6.22 6.67
C GLU A 123 19.18 6.62 7.04
N LEU A 124 18.45 5.73 7.73
CA LEU A 124 17.05 5.92 8.12
C LEU A 124 16.94 6.69 9.45
N ARG A 125 15.91 7.49 9.58
CA ARG A 125 15.61 8.31 10.78
C ARG A 125 14.27 7.98 11.40
N SER A 126 13.24 7.75 10.55
CA SER A 126 11.89 7.36 10.93
C SER A 126 11.29 6.49 9.82
N PRO A 127 11.84 5.26 9.59
CA PRO A 127 11.36 4.38 8.54
C PRO A 127 9.91 3.97 8.77
N TYR A 128 9.12 3.94 7.68
CA TYR A 128 7.70 3.62 7.75
C TYR A 128 7.32 2.53 6.74
N GLY A 129 6.83 2.89 5.55
CA GLY A 129 6.44 1.94 4.53
C GLY A 129 7.64 1.24 3.86
N ILE A 130 7.38 0.05 3.36
CA ILE A 130 8.40 -0.76 2.66
C ILE A 130 7.77 -1.50 1.49
N SER A 131 8.44 -1.44 0.34
CA SER A 131 8.06 -2.20 -0.85
C SER A 131 9.27 -2.67 -1.62
N PHE A 132 9.09 -3.60 -2.55
CA PHE A 132 10.20 -4.11 -3.36
C PHE A 132 9.74 -4.56 -4.74
N TYR A 133 10.70 -4.69 -5.65
CA TYR A 133 10.51 -5.49 -6.85
C TYR A 133 11.70 -6.41 -7.11
N LYS A 134 11.44 -7.49 -7.84
CA LYS A 134 12.47 -8.41 -8.29
C LYS A 134 13.19 -7.85 -9.51
N ILE A 135 14.53 -7.70 -9.43
CA ILE A 135 15.38 -7.33 -10.57
C ILE A 135 15.69 -8.58 -11.40
N ASP A 136 16.20 -9.63 -10.73
CA ASP A 136 16.61 -10.90 -11.32
C ASP A 136 16.55 -12.01 -10.25
N ASN A 137 16.96 -13.23 -10.58
CA ASN A 137 16.99 -14.33 -9.62
C ASN A 137 17.90 -14.01 -8.43
N GLY A 138 17.28 -14.02 -7.25
CA GLY A 138 17.94 -13.66 -6.00
C GLY A 138 18.26 -12.17 -5.83
N LYS A 139 17.90 -11.29 -6.76
CA LYS A 139 18.20 -9.86 -6.72
C LYS A 139 16.93 -9.03 -6.66
N TYR A 140 16.87 -8.13 -5.71
CA TYR A 140 15.69 -7.29 -5.46
C TYR A 140 16.10 -5.84 -5.23
N LYS A 141 15.22 -4.91 -5.58
CA LYS A 141 15.30 -3.50 -5.17
C LYS A 141 14.28 -3.28 -4.08
N VAL A 142 14.73 -2.84 -2.92
CA VAL A 142 13.89 -2.53 -1.77
C VAL A 142 13.79 -1.01 -1.64
N PHE A 143 12.61 -0.50 -1.34
CA PHE A 143 12.33 0.90 -1.08
C PHE A 143 11.72 1.05 0.31
N VAL A 144 12.14 2.08 1.02
CA VAL A 144 11.62 2.43 2.35
C VAL A 144 11.30 3.91 2.37
N THR A 145 10.14 4.27 2.88
CA THR A 145 9.80 5.66 3.18
C THR A 145 10.40 6.05 4.52
N ASP A 146 10.87 7.29 4.63
CA ASP A 146 11.50 7.84 5.84
C ASP A 146 10.77 9.12 6.26
N SER A 147 9.83 9.00 7.19
CA SER A 147 8.87 10.04 7.59
C SER A 147 9.34 10.94 8.73
N TYR A 148 10.65 11.19 8.82
CA TYR A 148 11.25 12.06 9.82
C TYR A 148 10.93 13.54 9.58
N GLU A 149 10.84 14.35 10.65
CA GLU A 149 10.57 15.80 10.57
C GLU A 149 9.44 16.14 9.57
N TYR A 150 8.33 15.44 9.64
CA TYR A 150 7.24 15.42 8.66
C TYR A 150 6.66 16.81 8.30
N ASN A 151 6.81 17.81 9.16
CA ASN A 151 6.43 19.20 8.89
C ASN A 151 7.37 19.93 7.92
N ASN A 152 8.49 19.31 7.54
CA ASN A 152 9.52 19.87 6.71
C ASN A 152 9.64 19.06 5.42
N PRO A 153 9.32 19.61 4.23
CA PRO A 153 9.42 18.84 3.00
C PRO A 153 10.87 18.50 2.67
N LYS A 154 11.12 17.28 2.26
CA LYS A 154 12.45 16.74 1.93
C LYS A 154 12.40 15.96 0.62
N GLN A 155 13.54 15.86 -0.06
CA GLN A 155 13.71 15.04 -1.24
C GLN A 155 14.20 13.62 -0.91
N ASP A 156 14.73 13.40 0.29
CA ASP A 156 15.28 12.12 0.75
C ASP A 156 14.26 11.30 1.57
N ARG A 157 12.99 11.38 1.18
CA ARG A 157 11.88 10.65 1.83
C ARG A 157 11.76 9.20 1.41
N ILE A 158 12.37 8.81 0.29
CA ILE A 158 12.38 7.44 -0.19
C ILE A 158 13.82 7.02 -0.37
N LEU A 159 14.22 6.01 0.34
CA LEU A 159 15.53 5.39 0.21
C LEU A 159 15.41 4.02 -0.45
N SER A 160 16.44 3.60 -1.17
CA SER A 160 16.46 2.31 -1.86
C SER A 160 17.77 1.57 -1.68
N TRP A 161 17.69 0.24 -1.66
CA TRP A 161 18.80 -0.68 -1.54
C TRP A 161 18.69 -1.82 -2.54
N ASP A 162 19.82 -2.35 -3.00
CA ASP A 162 19.86 -3.65 -3.64
C ASP A 162 19.94 -4.71 -2.55
N PHE A 163 18.97 -5.62 -2.53
CA PHE A 163 18.89 -6.74 -1.60
C PHE A 163 19.12 -8.04 -2.37
N ASN A 164 20.19 -8.75 -2.06
CA ASN A 164 20.57 -9.97 -2.75
C ASN A 164 20.43 -11.17 -1.81
N ILE A 165 19.82 -12.23 -2.31
CA ILE A 165 19.66 -13.50 -1.59
C ILE A 165 20.75 -14.45 -2.01
N GLU A 166 21.46 -15.00 -1.04
CA GLU A 166 22.55 -15.98 -1.19
C GLU A 166 22.22 -17.21 -0.34
N SER A 167 21.45 -18.15 -0.90
CA SER A 167 20.90 -19.31 -0.16
C SER A 167 20.01 -18.88 1.01
N ASP A 168 20.46 -19.06 2.24
CA ASP A 168 19.74 -18.71 3.47
C ASP A 168 20.22 -17.39 4.10
N SER A 169 21.09 -16.66 3.40
CA SER A 169 21.64 -15.37 3.82
C SER A 169 21.27 -14.27 2.83
N PHE A 170 21.57 -13.03 3.20
CA PHE A 170 21.35 -11.87 2.35
C PHE A 170 22.53 -10.91 2.43
N THR A 171 22.69 -10.13 1.36
CA THR A 171 23.59 -8.97 1.33
C THR A 171 22.82 -7.74 0.87
N VAL A 172 23.20 -6.57 1.37
CA VAL A 172 22.53 -5.30 1.06
C VAL A 172 23.56 -4.27 0.62
N SER A 173 23.27 -3.51 -0.44
CA SER A 173 24.11 -2.39 -0.90
C SER A 173 24.08 -1.20 0.07
N SER A 174 24.84 -0.15 -0.24
CA SER A 174 24.63 1.17 0.35
C SER A 174 23.29 1.74 -0.11
N ALA A 175 22.69 2.60 0.73
CA ALA A 175 21.46 3.32 0.40
C ALA A 175 21.67 4.29 -0.76
N SER A 176 20.59 4.52 -1.50
CA SER A 176 20.48 5.60 -2.47
C SER A 176 19.16 6.33 -2.25
N VAL A 177 19.17 7.65 -2.32
CA VAL A 177 17.94 8.44 -2.37
C VAL A 177 17.22 8.14 -3.66
N PHE A 178 15.93 7.89 -3.58
CA PHE A 178 15.08 7.61 -4.73
C PHE A 178 13.99 8.65 -4.88
N GLY A 179 13.84 9.12 -6.10
CA GLY A 179 12.83 10.10 -6.47
C GLY A 179 13.31 11.54 -6.35
N SER A 180 12.59 12.39 -7.08
CA SER A 180 12.84 13.83 -7.15
C SER A 180 11.79 14.69 -6.44
N PRO A 181 10.56 14.20 -6.13
CA PRO A 181 9.59 15.06 -5.48
C PRO A 181 10.02 15.42 -4.06
N THR A 182 9.63 16.62 -3.67
CA THR A 182 9.75 17.08 -2.29
C THR A 182 8.49 16.65 -1.56
N LEU A 183 8.63 15.81 -0.55
CA LEU A 183 7.54 15.19 0.20
C LEU A 183 7.60 15.60 1.68
N TYR A 184 6.46 15.60 2.34
CA TYR A 184 6.33 15.89 3.77
C TYR A 184 6.30 14.59 4.58
N GLN A 185 5.12 14.09 4.88
CA GLN A 185 4.89 12.87 5.64
C GLN A 185 4.54 11.75 4.67
N VAL A 186 5.47 10.85 4.44
CA VAL A 186 5.26 9.71 3.54
C VAL A 186 5.21 8.43 4.35
N GLU A 187 4.12 7.69 4.21
CA GLU A 187 3.96 6.45 4.93
C GLU A 187 3.87 5.28 3.96
N SER A 188 2.76 5.05 3.33
CA SER A 188 2.61 3.90 2.46
C SER A 188 3.31 4.04 1.11
N ILE A 189 3.87 2.94 0.64
CA ILE A 189 4.55 2.82 -0.65
C ILE A 189 4.28 1.45 -1.27
N HIS A 190 4.00 1.40 -2.56
CA HIS A 190 3.91 0.13 -3.28
C HIS A 190 4.40 0.26 -4.72
N VAL A 191 4.99 -0.80 -5.28
CA VAL A 191 5.60 -0.78 -6.61
C VAL A 191 4.98 -1.79 -7.56
N ASP A 192 4.84 -1.41 -8.82
CA ASP A 192 4.55 -2.28 -9.95
C ASP A 192 5.71 -2.26 -10.96
N LYS A 193 6.49 -3.32 -10.97
CA LYS A 193 7.63 -3.46 -11.89
C LYS A 193 7.19 -3.53 -13.36
N HIS A 194 6.01 -4.09 -13.65
CA HIS A 194 5.54 -4.31 -15.02
C HIS A 194 5.26 -2.98 -15.73
N PHE A 195 4.50 -2.09 -15.10
CA PHE A 195 4.19 -0.76 -15.62
C PHE A 195 5.15 0.33 -15.13
N LYS A 196 6.23 -0.06 -14.42
CA LYS A 196 7.26 0.84 -13.90
C LYS A 196 6.69 1.97 -13.05
N THR A 197 5.70 1.64 -12.23
CA THR A 197 4.97 2.60 -11.40
C THR A 197 5.25 2.35 -9.93
N MET A 198 5.45 3.42 -9.18
CA MET A 198 5.46 3.45 -7.73
C MET A 198 4.36 4.37 -7.25
N LEU A 199 3.48 3.91 -6.38
CA LEU A 199 2.54 4.76 -5.66
C LEU A 199 3.07 5.05 -4.26
N VAL A 200 2.86 6.29 -3.83
CA VAL A 200 3.29 6.81 -2.52
C VAL A 200 2.15 7.61 -1.91
N ALA A 201 1.79 7.31 -0.67
CA ALA A 201 0.83 8.09 0.10
C ALA A 201 1.55 9.18 0.89
N GLU A 202 1.05 10.40 0.81
CA GLU A 202 1.49 11.56 1.57
C GLU A 202 0.36 12.01 2.50
N GLU A 203 0.60 11.94 3.81
CA GLU A 203 -0.40 12.12 4.85
C GLU A 203 -0.39 13.51 5.51
N MET A 204 0.49 14.39 5.12
CA MET A 204 0.51 15.74 5.72
C MET A 204 -0.83 16.44 5.43
N GLU A 205 -1.55 16.88 6.47
CA GLU A 205 -2.95 17.36 6.42
C GLU A 205 -3.25 18.36 5.28
N GLU A 206 -2.32 19.24 4.95
CA GLU A 206 -2.48 20.21 3.86
C GLU A 206 -2.10 19.63 2.48
N HIS A 207 -1.55 18.41 2.44
CA HIS A 207 -0.94 17.78 1.26
C HIS A 207 -1.45 16.37 0.99
N HIS A 208 -2.52 15.92 1.69
CA HIS A 208 -3.10 14.59 1.53
C HIS A 208 -3.27 14.21 0.06
N LYS A 209 -2.55 13.20 -0.40
CA LYS A 209 -2.61 12.69 -1.77
C LYS A 209 -1.93 11.34 -1.92
N VAL A 210 -2.28 10.64 -2.97
CA VAL A 210 -1.48 9.52 -3.48
C VAL A 210 -0.83 9.96 -4.78
N MET A 211 0.49 9.91 -4.83
CA MET A 211 1.30 10.25 -5.99
C MET A 211 1.71 9.01 -6.77
N ALA A 212 1.91 9.16 -8.07
CA ALA A 212 2.56 8.15 -8.90
C ALA A 212 3.92 8.63 -9.38
N LEU A 213 4.93 7.80 -9.15
CA LEU A 213 6.31 8.03 -9.59
C LEU A 213 6.71 6.98 -10.63
N ASP A 214 7.55 7.38 -11.58
CA ASP A 214 8.24 6.47 -12.48
C ASP A 214 9.28 5.66 -11.69
N LEU A 215 9.17 4.35 -11.73
CA LEU A 215 9.98 3.42 -10.92
C LEU A 215 11.47 3.37 -11.35
N GLU A 216 11.81 3.82 -12.56
CA GLU A 216 13.19 3.83 -13.04
C GLU A 216 13.89 5.16 -12.76
N THR A 217 13.17 6.27 -12.90
CA THR A 217 13.74 7.62 -12.79
C THR A 217 13.40 8.32 -11.47
N GLY A 218 12.36 7.88 -10.78
CA GLY A 218 11.83 8.53 -9.58
C GLY A 218 11.14 9.87 -9.87
N GLN A 219 10.86 10.19 -11.13
CA GLN A 219 10.12 11.39 -11.48
C GLN A 219 8.62 11.22 -11.25
N THR A 220 7.95 12.30 -10.90
CA THR A 220 6.49 12.30 -10.76
C THR A 220 5.80 12.09 -12.09
N ILE A 221 4.95 11.07 -12.19
CA ILE A 221 4.06 10.79 -13.33
C ILE A 221 2.72 11.52 -13.10
N ILE A 222 2.15 11.34 -11.90
CA ILE A 222 0.91 11.97 -11.47
C ILE A 222 1.13 12.55 -10.07
N GLU A 223 0.88 13.85 -9.92
CA GLU A 223 1.07 14.57 -8.66
C GLU A 223 0.03 14.18 -7.60
N ASP A 224 -1.20 13.88 -8.04
CA ASP A 224 -2.31 13.47 -7.19
C ASP A 224 -3.28 12.60 -8.00
N LEU A 225 -3.51 11.38 -7.56
CA LEU A 225 -4.49 10.48 -8.17
C LEU A 225 -5.94 10.99 -7.98
N GLY A 226 -6.15 11.87 -7.02
CA GLY A 226 -7.47 12.45 -6.70
C GLY A 226 -8.43 11.49 -6.00
N ASN A 227 -9.67 11.93 -5.85
CA ASN A 227 -10.79 11.23 -5.21
C ASN A 227 -10.72 11.10 -3.68
N PHE A 228 -9.67 11.60 -3.03
CA PHE A 228 -9.57 11.64 -1.57
C PHE A 228 -10.33 12.86 -1.01
N ASN A 229 -11.05 12.66 0.09
CA ASN A 229 -11.72 13.76 0.78
C ASN A 229 -10.70 14.52 1.64
N ARG A 230 -10.88 15.82 1.73
CA ARG A 230 -10.06 16.62 2.65
C ARG A 230 -10.29 16.21 4.10
N GLY A 231 -9.21 16.01 4.84
CA GLY A 231 -9.24 15.63 6.25
C GLY A 231 -9.34 14.12 6.51
N ASN A 232 -9.27 13.30 5.46
CA ASN A 232 -9.06 11.87 5.56
C ASN A 232 -7.66 11.53 5.07
N ASP A 233 -6.98 10.61 5.75
CA ASP A 233 -5.58 10.29 5.45
C ASP A 233 -5.47 9.25 4.32
N PRO A 234 -4.62 9.49 3.31
CA PRO A 234 -4.25 8.47 2.34
C PRO A 234 -3.28 7.49 2.99
N GLU A 235 -3.67 6.22 3.06
CA GLU A 235 -2.97 5.19 3.82
C GLU A 235 -2.54 4.02 2.92
N GLY A 236 -2.81 2.81 3.38
CA GLY A 236 -2.39 1.56 2.74
C GLY A 236 -2.61 1.51 1.23
N ILE A 237 -1.60 1.01 0.51
CA ILE A 237 -1.63 0.81 -0.94
C ILE A 237 -1.42 -0.67 -1.24
N ALA A 238 -2.30 -1.25 -2.05
CA ALA A 238 -2.17 -2.63 -2.52
C ALA A 238 -2.41 -2.76 -4.02
N LEU A 239 -2.00 -3.88 -4.60
CA LEU A 239 -2.08 -4.14 -6.03
C LEU A 239 -2.71 -5.51 -6.31
N VAL A 240 -3.69 -5.53 -7.20
CA VAL A 240 -4.28 -6.75 -7.76
C VAL A 240 -3.74 -6.94 -9.16
N ILE A 241 -3.19 -8.14 -9.45
CA ILE A 241 -2.60 -8.48 -10.74
C ILE A 241 -3.30 -9.71 -11.32
N ASN A 242 -4.08 -9.52 -12.35
CA ASN A 242 -4.75 -10.61 -13.06
C ASN A 242 -3.76 -11.44 -13.86
N ARG A 243 -4.18 -12.65 -14.30
CA ARG A 243 -3.33 -13.58 -15.07
C ARG A 243 -2.89 -13.03 -16.43
N ASP A 244 -3.66 -12.13 -17.00
CA ASP A 244 -3.38 -11.42 -18.26
C ASP A 244 -2.56 -10.14 -18.08
N ASN A 245 -2.02 -9.91 -16.90
CA ASN A 245 -1.34 -8.69 -16.46
C ASN A 245 -2.19 -7.43 -16.36
N THR A 246 -3.49 -7.49 -16.59
CA THR A 246 -4.39 -6.41 -16.17
C THR A 246 -4.50 -6.36 -14.65
N GLY A 247 -5.28 -5.43 -14.12
CA GLY A 247 -5.51 -5.34 -12.68
C GLY A 247 -5.80 -3.93 -12.22
N TYR A 248 -5.68 -3.72 -10.93
CA TYR A 248 -5.97 -2.42 -10.33
C TYR A 248 -5.23 -2.20 -9.02
N TRP A 249 -4.95 -0.95 -8.75
CA TRP A 249 -4.49 -0.46 -7.47
C TRP A 249 -5.66 -0.26 -6.51
N ILE A 250 -5.40 -0.45 -5.24
CA ILE A 250 -6.30 -0.14 -4.14
C ILE A 250 -5.56 0.83 -3.23
N CYS A 251 -6.13 2.03 -3.04
CA CYS A 251 -5.57 3.06 -2.16
C CYS A 251 -6.58 3.37 -1.07
N THR A 252 -6.18 3.24 0.18
CA THR A 252 -7.02 3.52 1.35
C THR A 252 -7.18 5.01 1.55
N GLU A 253 -8.40 5.46 1.78
CA GLU A 253 -8.75 6.72 2.39
C GLU A 253 -9.24 6.43 3.81
N GLN A 254 -8.36 6.64 4.80
CA GLN A 254 -8.65 6.32 6.19
C GLN A 254 -9.66 7.31 6.77
N SER A 255 -10.69 6.77 7.39
CA SER A 255 -11.68 7.57 8.10
C SER A 255 -12.39 6.72 9.15
N LYS A 256 -12.86 7.39 10.20
CA LYS A 256 -13.65 6.75 11.24
C LYS A 256 -15.02 6.30 10.76
N ASP A 257 -15.69 7.18 10.03
CA ASP A 257 -17.11 7.01 9.70
C ASP A 257 -17.33 6.66 8.23
N ASP A 258 -16.35 6.91 7.36
CA ASP A 258 -16.47 6.78 5.91
C ASP A 258 -15.16 6.29 5.27
N ASN A 259 -14.64 5.18 5.82
CA ASN A 259 -13.40 4.55 5.36
C ASN A 259 -13.58 3.98 3.95
N ARG A 260 -12.75 4.37 3.00
CA ARG A 260 -12.90 4.07 1.57
C ARG A 260 -11.64 3.44 1.00
N PHE A 261 -11.84 2.69 -0.09
CA PHE A 261 -10.76 2.08 -0.85
C PHE A 261 -10.94 2.46 -2.31
N HIS A 262 -10.16 3.40 -2.79
CA HIS A 262 -10.22 3.87 -4.18
C HIS A 262 -9.50 2.92 -5.11
N LEU A 263 -10.16 2.57 -6.22
CA LEU A 263 -9.66 1.65 -7.22
C LEU A 263 -9.21 2.42 -8.45
N TYR A 264 -7.96 2.18 -8.86
CA TYR A 264 -7.38 2.78 -10.06
C TYR A 264 -6.89 1.68 -11.01
N ASN A 265 -7.07 1.90 -12.31
CA ASN A 265 -6.55 1.00 -13.32
C ASN A 265 -5.04 0.82 -13.14
N ARG A 266 -4.55 -0.41 -13.26
CA ARG A 266 -3.15 -0.74 -13.02
C ARG A 266 -2.20 -0.06 -13.99
N GLU A 267 -2.59 0.06 -15.27
CA GLU A 267 -1.73 0.55 -16.36
C GLU A 267 -1.71 2.08 -16.45
N ASP A 268 -2.89 2.69 -16.56
CA ASP A 268 -3.04 4.13 -16.84
C ASP A 268 -3.45 4.97 -15.63
N LEU A 269 -3.63 4.34 -14.47
CA LEU A 269 -3.99 4.97 -13.20
C LEU A 269 -5.33 5.73 -13.22
N THR A 270 -6.18 5.48 -14.23
CA THR A 270 -7.52 6.06 -14.26
C THR A 270 -8.38 5.50 -13.12
N TYR A 271 -9.15 6.37 -12.49
CA TYR A 271 -10.08 5.97 -11.43
C TYR A 271 -11.15 5.02 -11.97
N ILE A 272 -11.35 3.89 -11.29
CA ILE A 272 -12.35 2.88 -11.64
C ILE A 272 -13.60 3.04 -10.77
N ASN A 273 -13.44 2.97 -9.45
CA ASN A 273 -14.54 2.95 -8.51
C ASN A 273 -14.05 3.15 -7.06
N THR A 274 -14.98 3.22 -6.13
CA THR A 274 -14.71 3.15 -4.69
C THR A 274 -15.31 1.86 -4.11
N LEU A 275 -14.50 1.16 -3.32
CA LEU A 275 -14.88 -0.02 -2.57
C LEU A 275 -15.09 0.35 -1.10
N TYR A 276 -16.14 -0.20 -0.49
CA TYR A 276 -16.41 -0.14 0.93
C TYR A 276 -16.37 -1.53 1.55
N LEU A 277 -15.75 -1.64 2.70
CA LEU A 277 -15.76 -2.84 3.52
C LEU A 277 -16.69 -2.59 4.72
N LYS A 278 -17.77 -3.34 4.80
CA LYS A 278 -18.75 -3.15 5.88
C LYS A 278 -18.13 -3.43 7.24
N ASN A 279 -18.31 -2.52 8.18
CA ASN A 279 -17.81 -2.57 9.56
C ASN A 279 -16.26 -2.59 9.65
N VAL A 280 -15.58 -1.97 8.68
CA VAL A 280 -14.14 -1.70 8.70
C VAL A 280 -13.94 -0.19 8.68
N SER A 281 -13.15 0.31 9.61
CA SER A 281 -12.86 1.74 9.78
C SER A 281 -11.42 1.94 10.25
N TYR A 282 -10.91 3.16 10.14
CA TYR A 282 -9.56 3.49 10.57
C TYR A 282 -8.53 2.46 10.05
N THR A 283 -8.40 2.38 8.72
CA THR A 283 -7.51 1.39 8.09
C THR A 283 -6.18 2.04 7.76
N ASP A 284 -5.12 1.70 8.49
CA ASP A 284 -3.74 2.04 8.15
C ASP A 284 -3.28 1.17 6.97
N GLY A 285 -3.06 -0.09 7.18
CA GLY A 285 -2.51 -0.99 6.18
C GLY A 285 -3.52 -1.89 5.50
N ILE A 286 -3.27 -2.15 4.22
CA ILE A 286 -3.96 -3.16 3.42
C ILE A 286 -2.97 -4.06 2.70
N ALA A 287 -3.41 -5.27 2.37
CA ALA A 287 -2.66 -6.15 1.48
C ALA A 287 -3.59 -7.06 0.68
N THR A 288 -3.15 -7.48 -0.48
CA THR A 288 -3.88 -8.42 -1.34
C THR A 288 -3.15 -9.74 -1.47
N ALA A 289 -3.90 -10.84 -1.56
CA ALA A 289 -3.34 -12.16 -1.83
C ALA A 289 -4.22 -12.95 -2.79
N TYR A 290 -3.57 -13.66 -3.73
CA TYR A 290 -4.26 -14.59 -4.62
C TYR A 290 -4.14 -16.01 -4.07
N MET A 291 -5.27 -16.58 -3.62
CA MET A 291 -5.32 -17.92 -3.05
C MET A 291 -6.56 -18.66 -3.56
N HIS A 292 -6.43 -19.97 -3.80
CA HIS A 292 -7.54 -20.81 -4.23
C HIS A 292 -8.33 -20.29 -5.45
N GLY A 293 -7.64 -19.58 -6.37
CA GLY A 293 -8.25 -19.06 -7.58
C GLY A 293 -8.96 -17.72 -7.42
N LYS A 294 -8.85 -17.06 -6.27
CA LYS A 294 -9.52 -15.81 -5.93
C LYS A 294 -8.56 -14.80 -5.34
N TRP A 295 -8.89 -13.52 -5.49
CA TRP A 295 -8.23 -12.44 -4.80
C TRP A 295 -8.91 -12.15 -3.47
N PHE A 296 -8.11 -11.86 -2.46
CA PHE A 296 -8.55 -11.42 -1.14
C PHE A 296 -7.90 -10.09 -0.80
N LEU A 297 -8.67 -9.22 -0.15
CA LEU A 297 -8.20 -7.99 0.49
C LEU A 297 -8.19 -8.21 2.00
N TYR A 298 -7.08 -7.91 2.61
CA TYR A 298 -6.90 -7.85 4.05
C TYR A 298 -6.72 -6.39 4.43
N ALA A 299 -7.46 -5.95 5.43
CA ALA A 299 -7.42 -4.57 5.90
C ALA A 299 -7.28 -4.54 7.41
N VAL A 300 -6.45 -3.67 7.90
CA VAL A 300 -6.44 -3.30 9.32
C VAL A 300 -7.79 -2.64 9.63
N ASP A 301 -8.42 -3.03 10.73
CA ASP A 301 -9.68 -2.47 11.19
C ASP A 301 -9.50 -1.88 12.59
N SER A 302 -9.60 -0.54 12.64
CA SER A 302 -9.55 0.25 13.88
C SER A 302 -8.28 0.00 14.69
N ASP A 303 -7.14 -0.25 14.04
CA ASP A 303 -5.81 -0.52 14.63
C ASP A 303 -5.78 -1.74 15.57
N LYS A 304 -6.82 -2.57 15.58
CA LYS A 304 -7.01 -3.63 16.58
C LYS A 304 -7.08 -5.02 16.00
N ARG A 305 -7.53 -5.18 14.77
CA ARG A 305 -7.76 -6.47 14.15
C ARG A 305 -7.60 -6.42 12.64
N ILE A 306 -7.56 -7.59 12.02
CA ILE A 306 -7.57 -7.73 10.57
C ILE A 306 -8.92 -8.23 10.11
N ALA A 307 -9.48 -7.57 9.10
CA ALA A 307 -10.64 -8.02 8.33
C ALA A 307 -10.19 -8.56 6.97
N ALA A 308 -10.73 -9.70 6.55
CA ALA A 308 -10.42 -10.29 5.25
C ALA A 308 -11.68 -10.46 4.40
N PHE A 309 -11.61 -10.03 3.15
CA PHE A 309 -12.73 -10.10 2.20
C PHE A 309 -12.29 -10.71 0.86
N GLU A 310 -13.16 -11.51 0.24
CA GLU A 310 -13.00 -11.90 -1.14
C GLU A 310 -13.26 -10.69 -2.06
N LEU A 311 -12.32 -10.37 -2.95
CA LEU A 311 -12.51 -9.33 -3.94
C LEU A 311 -13.33 -9.84 -5.12
N PRO A 312 -14.32 -9.05 -5.60
CA PRO A 312 -15.02 -9.37 -6.84
C PRO A 312 -14.09 -9.20 -8.05
N ALA A 313 -14.44 -9.84 -9.15
CA ALA A 313 -13.85 -9.49 -10.43
C ALA A 313 -14.24 -8.05 -10.79
N ILE A 314 -13.25 -7.20 -11.02
CA ILE A 314 -13.42 -5.82 -11.47
C ILE A 314 -12.96 -5.78 -12.92
N ASN A 315 -13.87 -5.42 -13.82
CA ASN A 315 -13.64 -5.35 -15.27
C ASN A 315 -13.30 -3.92 -15.68
#